data_ff4aa27f0412228f2b9f7330a24dd297
#
_entry.id   ff4aa27f0412228f2b9f7330a24dd297
#
_cell.length_a   1.000
_cell.length_b   1.000
_cell.length_c   1.000
_cell.angle_alpha   90.00
_cell.angle_beta   90.00
_cell.angle_gamma   90.00
#
_symmetry.space_group_name_H-M   'P 1'
#
loop_
_entity.id
_entity.type
_entity.pdbx_description
1 polymer ?
#
loop_
_entity_poly.entity_id
_entity_poly.type
_entity_poly.pdbx_seq_one_letter_code
_entity_poly.pdbx_strand_id
1 'polypeptide(L)'
;AFARVCALLLLLMACLAGWPAWAAGSAKEVVTTPHVRAELVAHAPDGVSPGATVWVGLQLAHQPEWHTYWKNSGDSGQPTQLQWTLPAGVTAGDIAWPLPKKIPIGTLANYGFEGTVLLPVPLTITPAFKVPLLSGDIEVKLKAAWLVCKRECIPEEGEFALKIPVKGSTALNASAFQAALDAQPKAVAGAAGATPGSSVTIDGTAIKLKVAG
;
A
#
# COMPACT_ATOMS: atom_id res chain seq x y z
N ALA A 1 -56.71 -2.55 -32.60
CA ALA A 1 -55.83 -1.51 -32.11
C ALA A 1 -55.28 -1.84 -30.69
N PHE A 2 -56.08 -2.40 -29.78
CA PHE A 2 -55.69 -2.72 -28.41
C PHE A 2 -54.60 -3.81 -28.30
N ALA A 3 -54.63 -4.86 -29.13
CA ALA A 3 -53.65 -5.94 -29.10
C ALA A 3 -52.23 -5.53 -29.51
N ARG A 4 -52.10 -4.50 -30.37
CA ARG A 4 -50.79 -3.98 -30.79
C ARG A 4 -50.13 -3.08 -29.76
N VAL A 5 -50.90 -2.41 -28.91
CA VAL A 5 -50.39 -1.55 -27.83
C VAL A 5 -49.89 -2.41 -26.66
N CYS A 6 -50.59 -3.49 -26.32
CA CYS A 6 -50.12 -4.44 -25.29
C CYS A 6 -48.84 -5.17 -25.67
N ALA A 7 -48.65 -5.51 -26.96
CA ALA A 7 -47.41 -6.16 -27.43
C ALA A 7 -46.19 -5.23 -27.37
N LEU A 8 -46.37 -3.94 -27.64
CA LEU A 8 -45.33 -2.93 -27.54
C LEU A 8 -44.93 -2.63 -26.09
N LEU A 9 -45.88 -2.63 -25.15
CA LEU A 9 -45.60 -2.43 -23.73
C LEU A 9 -44.85 -3.63 -23.10
N LEU A 10 -45.15 -4.87 -23.54
CA LEU A 10 -44.41 -6.05 -23.09
C LEU A 10 -42.97 -6.12 -23.64
N LEU A 11 -42.73 -5.62 -24.85
CA LEU A 11 -41.38 -5.53 -25.41
C LEU A 11 -40.52 -4.44 -24.75
N LEU A 12 -41.12 -3.34 -24.27
CA LEU A 12 -40.39 -2.31 -23.52
C LEU A 12 -40.02 -2.75 -22.10
N MET A 13 -40.80 -3.63 -21.47
CA MET A 13 -40.46 -4.18 -20.14
C MET A 13 -39.33 -5.24 -20.18
N ALA A 14 -39.15 -5.90 -21.31
CA ALA A 14 -38.09 -6.91 -21.47
C ALA A 14 -36.66 -6.30 -21.62
N CYS A 15 -36.54 -5.02 -21.99
CA CYS A 15 -35.25 -4.33 -22.12
C CYS A 15 -34.69 -3.78 -20.81
N LEU A 16 -35.42 -3.82 -19.69
CA LEU A 16 -34.96 -3.35 -18.38
C LEU A 16 -34.39 -4.46 -17.48
N ALA A 17 -34.39 -5.70 -17.92
CA ALA A 17 -33.94 -6.85 -17.16
C ALA A 17 -32.62 -7.38 -17.70
N GLY A 18 -31.47 -6.70 -17.45
CA GLY A 18 -30.24 -7.30 -17.88
C GLY A 18 -28.96 -6.50 -17.80
N TRP A 19 -28.85 -5.57 -16.87
CA TRP A 19 -27.52 -5.14 -16.47
C TRP A 19 -27.06 -6.11 -15.39
N PRO A 20 -25.95 -6.85 -15.60
CA PRO A 20 -25.33 -7.59 -14.52
C PRO A 20 -24.99 -6.55 -13.46
N ALA A 21 -25.65 -6.59 -12.32
CA ALA A 21 -25.16 -5.96 -11.12
C ALA A 21 -23.83 -6.65 -10.82
N TRP A 22 -22.74 -6.05 -11.22
CA TRP A 22 -21.43 -6.41 -10.68
C TRP A 22 -21.60 -6.24 -9.17
N ALA A 23 -21.67 -7.35 -8.48
CA ALA A 23 -21.61 -7.37 -7.04
C ALA A 23 -20.26 -6.73 -6.69
N ALA A 24 -20.30 -5.45 -6.36
CA ALA A 24 -19.20 -4.79 -5.70
C ALA A 24 -19.01 -5.57 -4.40
N GLY A 25 -18.07 -6.51 -4.41
CA GLY A 25 -17.67 -7.23 -3.22
C GLY A 25 -17.40 -6.18 -2.15
N SER A 26 -18.01 -6.32 -0.97
CA SER A 26 -17.74 -5.37 0.11
C SER A 26 -16.25 -5.41 0.39
N ALA A 27 -15.56 -4.31 0.14
CA ALA A 27 -14.14 -4.19 0.39
C ALA A 27 -13.88 -4.51 1.87
N LYS A 28 -12.88 -5.32 2.15
CA LYS A 28 -12.55 -5.89 3.45
C LYS A 28 -11.20 -5.37 3.90
N GLU A 29 -10.95 -5.39 5.20
CA GLU A 29 -9.63 -5.09 5.75
C GLU A 29 -8.59 -6.14 5.39
N VAL A 30 -9.02 -7.38 5.16
CA VAL A 30 -8.15 -8.53 4.87
C VAL A 30 -8.55 -9.19 3.55
N VAL A 31 -7.56 -9.43 2.70
CA VAL A 31 -7.66 -10.23 1.47
C VAL A 31 -6.62 -11.36 1.53
N THR A 32 -7.05 -12.58 1.27
CA THR A 32 -6.15 -13.73 1.19
C THR A 32 -6.12 -14.24 -0.24
N THR A 33 -4.94 -14.22 -0.82
CA THR A 33 -4.62 -14.83 -2.11
C THR A 33 -3.90 -16.16 -1.90
N PRO A 34 -3.61 -16.94 -2.93
CA PRO A 34 -2.90 -18.21 -2.77
C PRO A 34 -1.54 -18.09 -2.05
N HIS A 35 -0.84 -16.97 -2.20
CA HIS A 35 0.54 -16.85 -1.72
C HIS A 35 0.75 -15.76 -0.65
N VAL A 36 -0.23 -14.86 -0.48
CA VAL A 36 -0.14 -13.74 0.45
C VAL A 36 -1.45 -13.55 1.20
N ARG A 37 -1.37 -13.38 2.53
CA ARG A 37 -2.43 -12.77 3.31
C ARG A 37 -2.11 -11.30 3.47
N ALA A 38 -2.91 -10.46 2.83
CA ALA A 38 -2.75 -9.02 2.85
C ALA A 38 -3.79 -8.39 3.80
N GLU A 39 -3.38 -7.41 4.61
CA GLU A 39 -4.24 -6.72 5.57
C GLU A 39 -3.95 -5.22 5.56
N LEU A 40 -5.01 -4.42 5.40
CA LEU A 40 -4.94 -2.97 5.53
C LEU A 40 -5.12 -2.59 7.00
N VAL A 41 -4.12 -1.93 7.57
CA VAL A 41 -4.09 -1.55 8.99
C VAL A 41 -3.87 -0.04 9.14
N ALA A 42 -4.22 0.51 10.30
CA ALA A 42 -4.00 1.92 10.63
C ALA A 42 -3.33 2.12 11.99
N HIS A 43 -2.69 3.28 12.14
CA HIS A 43 -2.17 3.81 13.38
C HIS A 43 -2.45 5.32 13.44
N ALA A 44 -3.39 5.72 14.28
CA ALA A 44 -3.82 7.08 14.50
C ALA A 44 -4.02 7.29 16.02
N PRO A 45 -2.95 7.45 16.80
CA PRO A 45 -3.01 7.50 18.27
C PRO A 45 -3.84 8.70 18.77
N ASP A 46 -3.84 9.81 18.02
CA ASP A 46 -4.52 11.06 18.38
C ASP A 46 -5.78 11.29 17.51
N GLY A 47 -6.30 10.22 16.89
CA GLY A 47 -7.42 10.32 15.97
C GLY A 47 -7.05 10.97 14.63
N VAL A 48 -8.08 11.46 13.91
CA VAL A 48 -7.92 12.04 12.58
C VAL A 48 -8.29 13.52 12.61
N SER A 49 -7.28 14.38 12.61
CA SER A 49 -7.47 15.84 12.59
C SER A 49 -6.31 16.53 11.86
N PRO A 50 -6.49 17.76 11.36
CA PRO A 50 -5.39 18.52 10.78
C PRO A 50 -4.20 18.64 11.74
N GLY A 51 -3.00 18.27 11.25
CA GLY A 51 -1.78 18.25 12.06
C GLY A 51 -1.53 16.98 12.86
N ALA A 52 -2.51 16.05 12.98
CA ALA A 52 -2.27 14.76 13.60
C ALA A 52 -1.46 13.83 12.69
N THR A 53 -0.67 12.95 13.31
CA THR A 53 0.04 11.88 12.60
C THR A 53 -0.89 10.71 12.41
N VAL A 54 -1.24 10.43 11.16
CA VAL A 54 -2.07 9.29 10.78
C VAL A 54 -1.28 8.42 9.81
N TRP A 55 -1.18 7.15 10.12
CA TRP A 55 -0.57 6.16 9.26
C TRP A 55 -1.58 5.10 8.84
N VAL A 56 -1.49 4.68 7.60
CA VAL A 56 -2.09 3.45 7.10
C VAL A 56 -0.97 2.56 6.58
N GLY A 57 -1.22 1.26 6.45
CA GLY A 57 -0.20 0.37 5.93
C GLY A 57 -0.79 -0.91 5.40
N LEU A 58 -0.19 -1.45 4.33
CA LEU A 58 -0.48 -2.76 3.83
C LEU A 58 0.49 -3.76 4.45
N GLN A 59 -0.03 -4.67 5.28
CA GLN A 59 0.73 -5.79 5.82
C GLN A 59 0.59 -6.97 4.88
N LEU A 60 1.73 -7.50 4.41
CA LEU A 60 1.80 -8.68 3.56
C LEU A 60 2.45 -9.82 4.35
N ALA A 61 1.70 -10.89 4.59
CA ALA A 61 2.20 -12.13 5.18
C ALA A 61 2.31 -13.19 4.08
N HIS A 62 3.54 -13.50 3.69
CA HIS A 62 3.84 -14.42 2.59
C HIS A 62 3.76 -15.88 3.05
N GLN A 63 3.35 -16.76 2.16
CA GLN A 63 3.56 -18.19 2.34
C GLN A 63 5.06 -18.51 2.39
N PRO A 64 5.48 -19.60 3.02
CA PRO A 64 6.90 -19.97 3.13
C PRO A 64 7.61 -19.99 1.77
N GLU A 65 8.78 -19.34 1.73
CA GLU A 65 9.66 -19.20 0.56
C GLU A 65 9.12 -18.26 -0.55
N TRP A 66 7.93 -17.68 -0.39
CA TRP A 66 7.41 -16.65 -1.28
C TRP A 66 7.85 -15.26 -0.82
N HIS A 67 8.08 -14.35 -1.80
CA HIS A 67 8.54 -12.99 -1.53
C HIS A 67 7.87 -11.98 -2.46
N THR A 68 7.76 -10.75 -1.98
CA THR A 68 7.43 -9.58 -2.80
C THR A 68 8.63 -8.64 -2.87
N TYR A 69 8.55 -7.59 -3.68
CA TYR A 69 9.70 -6.78 -4.05
C TYR A 69 9.71 -5.41 -3.38
N TRP A 70 10.92 -4.90 -3.16
CA TRP A 70 11.18 -3.54 -2.72
C TRP A 70 11.01 -2.55 -3.88
N LYS A 71 11.01 -1.22 -3.58
CA LYS A 71 10.91 -0.15 -4.59
C LYS A 71 11.96 -0.26 -5.72
N ASN A 72 13.13 -0.78 -5.41
CA ASN A 72 14.14 -1.19 -6.38
C ASN A 72 14.30 -2.71 -6.27
N SER A 73 13.62 -3.42 -7.14
CA SER A 73 13.55 -4.88 -7.12
C SER A 73 14.87 -5.58 -7.45
N GLY A 74 15.86 -4.86 -7.99
CA GLY A 74 17.10 -5.45 -8.48
C GLY A 74 17.00 -5.93 -9.93
N ASP A 75 17.51 -7.13 -10.21
CA ASP A 75 17.62 -7.66 -11.58
C ASP A 75 16.26 -8.09 -12.16
N SER A 76 15.27 -8.37 -11.33
CA SER A 76 13.92 -8.77 -11.78
C SER A 76 12.85 -8.40 -10.75
N GLY A 77 11.58 -8.55 -11.15
CA GLY A 77 10.43 -8.29 -10.29
C GLY A 77 9.89 -6.86 -10.39
N GLN A 78 8.81 -6.61 -9.66
CA GLN A 78 8.12 -5.31 -9.63
C GLN A 78 7.69 -4.96 -8.21
N PRO A 79 7.81 -3.70 -7.78
CA PRO A 79 7.38 -3.27 -6.45
C PRO A 79 5.86 -3.34 -6.30
N THR A 80 5.42 -3.49 -5.05
CA THR A 80 4.00 -3.36 -4.68
C THR A 80 3.50 -1.97 -5.04
N GLN A 81 2.32 -1.91 -5.66
CA GLN A 81 1.64 -0.68 -6.07
C GLN A 81 0.40 -0.47 -5.21
N LEU A 82 0.17 0.77 -4.79
CA LEU A 82 -0.95 1.16 -3.96
C LEU A 82 -1.72 2.30 -4.64
N GLN A 83 -3.02 2.10 -4.83
CA GLN A 83 -3.93 3.12 -5.36
C GLN A 83 -4.98 3.44 -4.31
N TRP A 84 -4.94 4.67 -3.80
CA TRP A 84 -5.79 5.13 -2.70
C TRP A 84 -7.05 5.83 -3.20
N THR A 85 -8.18 5.56 -2.53
CA THR A 85 -9.37 6.39 -2.58
C THR A 85 -9.64 6.91 -1.18
N LEU A 86 -9.49 8.21 -1.00
CA LEU A 86 -9.49 8.89 0.30
C LEU A 86 -10.59 9.95 0.36
N PRO A 87 -11.08 10.29 1.56
CA PRO A 87 -12.00 11.39 1.76
C PRO A 87 -11.41 12.74 1.35
N ALA A 88 -12.26 13.71 1.05
CA ALA A 88 -11.83 15.06 0.77
C ALA A 88 -11.01 15.66 1.92
N GLY A 89 -9.88 16.28 1.61
CA GLY A 89 -8.96 16.85 2.61
C GLY A 89 -8.00 15.84 3.22
N VAL A 90 -7.95 14.60 2.73
CA VAL A 90 -6.96 13.58 3.13
C VAL A 90 -6.14 13.19 1.90
N THR A 91 -4.83 13.13 2.03
CA THR A 91 -3.91 12.69 0.96
C THR A 91 -2.94 11.65 1.50
N ALA A 92 -2.58 10.67 0.66
CA ALA A 92 -1.55 9.69 0.98
C ALA A 92 -0.19 10.16 0.49
N GLY A 93 0.84 9.96 1.28
CA GLY A 93 2.23 10.08 0.86
C GLY A 93 2.76 8.80 0.20
N ASP A 94 4.08 8.74 0.02
CA ASP A 94 4.76 7.56 -0.50
C ASP A 94 4.87 6.46 0.56
N ILE A 95 5.07 5.22 0.11
CA ILE A 95 5.38 4.10 1.00
C ILE A 95 6.70 4.39 1.72
N ALA A 96 6.67 4.35 3.05
CA ALA A 96 7.85 4.40 3.90
C ALA A 96 8.53 3.02 3.90
N TRP A 97 9.27 2.72 2.84
CA TRP A 97 9.83 1.40 2.57
C TRP A 97 10.81 0.93 3.66
N PRO A 98 10.57 -0.21 4.32
CA PRO A 98 11.58 -0.86 5.15
C PRO A 98 12.80 -1.29 4.34
N LEU A 99 13.94 -1.57 4.99
CA LEU A 99 15.10 -2.15 4.33
C LEU A 99 14.77 -3.55 3.81
N PRO A 100 15.07 -3.84 2.53
CA PRO A 100 14.83 -5.16 1.97
C PRO A 100 15.91 -6.16 2.36
N LYS A 101 15.60 -7.44 2.17
CA LYS A 101 16.61 -8.50 2.08
C LYS A 101 17.09 -8.64 0.64
N LYS A 102 18.34 -9.06 0.46
CA LYS A 102 18.82 -9.58 -0.81
C LYS A 102 18.31 -11.01 -0.99
N ILE A 103 17.59 -11.25 -2.08
CA ILE A 103 16.98 -12.54 -2.42
C ILE A 103 17.62 -13.03 -3.71
N PRO A 104 18.60 -13.96 -3.64
CA PRO A 104 19.25 -14.51 -4.83
C PRO A 104 18.30 -15.51 -5.53
N ILE A 105 18.15 -15.37 -6.85
CA ILE A 105 17.40 -16.31 -7.71
C ILE A 105 18.34 -16.72 -8.86
N GLY A 106 18.96 -17.87 -8.73
CA GLY A 106 20.02 -18.27 -9.66
C GLY A 106 21.19 -17.27 -9.60
N THR A 107 21.48 -16.64 -10.74
CA THR A 107 22.52 -15.60 -10.86
C THR A 107 22.00 -14.19 -10.59
N LEU A 108 20.67 -14.01 -10.42
CA LEU A 108 20.04 -12.71 -10.23
C LEU A 108 20.08 -12.29 -8.77
N ALA A 109 20.26 -10.99 -8.55
CA ALA A 109 20.18 -10.37 -7.22
C ALA A 109 18.92 -9.50 -7.14
N ASN A 110 17.92 -10.00 -6.41
CA ASN A 110 16.69 -9.26 -6.15
C ASN A 110 16.67 -8.69 -4.73
N TYR A 111 15.85 -7.68 -4.53
CA TYR A 111 15.64 -7.05 -3.23
C TYR A 111 14.15 -7.04 -2.90
N GLY A 112 13.79 -7.56 -1.74
CA GLY A 112 12.38 -7.73 -1.38
C GLY A 112 12.17 -8.21 0.05
N PHE A 113 10.99 -8.77 0.27
CA PHE A 113 10.49 -9.14 1.59
C PHE A 113 9.94 -10.56 1.58
N GLU A 114 10.33 -11.31 2.60
CA GLU A 114 9.81 -12.65 2.94
C GLU A 114 9.16 -12.61 4.32
N GLY A 115 8.32 -13.59 4.61
CA GLY A 115 7.59 -13.66 5.88
C GLY A 115 6.55 -12.54 5.96
N THR A 116 6.56 -11.76 7.03
CA THR A 116 5.62 -10.65 7.20
C THR A 116 6.33 -9.31 7.07
N VAL A 117 5.80 -8.43 6.22
CA VAL A 117 6.24 -7.03 6.07
C VAL A 117 5.05 -6.09 6.18
N LEU A 118 5.24 -4.95 6.84
CA LEU A 118 4.32 -3.83 6.80
C LEU A 118 4.90 -2.75 5.89
N LEU A 119 4.09 -2.23 4.99
CA LEU A 119 4.40 -1.11 4.09
C LEU A 119 3.63 0.13 4.57
N PRO A 120 4.21 0.98 5.46
CA PRO A 120 3.53 2.13 6.00
C PRO A 120 3.41 3.25 4.97
N VAL A 121 2.29 3.98 5.03
CA VAL A 121 2.02 5.17 4.22
C VAL A 121 1.49 6.28 5.13
N PRO A 122 2.11 7.46 5.17
CA PRO A 122 1.58 8.57 5.94
C PRO A 122 0.36 9.17 5.27
N LEU A 123 -0.67 9.48 6.05
CA LEU A 123 -1.79 10.29 5.59
C LEU A 123 -1.63 11.72 6.10
N THR A 124 -1.72 12.68 5.19
CA THR A 124 -1.77 14.11 5.52
C THR A 124 -3.22 14.56 5.61
N ILE A 125 -3.60 15.05 6.77
CA ILE A 125 -4.92 15.62 7.03
C ILE A 125 -4.80 17.14 6.86
N THR A 126 -5.38 17.66 5.78
CA THR A 126 -5.31 19.09 5.48
C THR A 126 -6.35 19.91 6.27
N PRO A 127 -6.19 21.24 6.40
CA PRO A 127 -7.21 22.10 7.03
C PRO A 127 -8.57 22.07 6.32
N ALA A 128 -8.63 21.60 5.07
CA ALA A 128 -9.88 21.44 4.31
C ALA A 128 -10.68 20.19 4.72
N PHE A 129 -10.09 19.30 5.52
CA PHE A 129 -10.77 18.11 6.01
C PHE A 129 -11.97 18.48 6.88
N LYS A 130 -13.11 17.83 6.59
CA LYS A 130 -14.34 17.97 7.39
C LYS A 130 -14.72 16.61 7.96
N VAL A 131 -14.93 16.59 9.26
CA VAL A 131 -15.39 15.38 9.94
C VAL A 131 -16.74 14.94 9.36
N PRO A 132 -16.89 13.67 8.98
CA PRO A 132 -18.17 13.16 8.51
C PRO A 132 -19.24 13.26 9.59
N LEU A 133 -20.36 13.92 9.29
CA LEU A 133 -21.39 14.23 10.30
C LEU A 133 -22.13 13.00 10.82
N LEU A 134 -22.18 11.91 10.04
CA LEU A 134 -23.04 10.76 10.33
C LEU A 134 -22.28 9.54 10.85
N SER A 135 -21.02 9.33 10.46
CA SER A 135 -20.31 8.08 10.78
C SER A 135 -19.31 8.20 11.94
N GLY A 136 -18.79 9.39 12.20
CA GLY A 136 -17.69 9.56 13.17
C GLY A 136 -16.35 8.93 12.73
N ASP A 137 -16.33 8.22 11.59
CA ASP A 137 -15.18 7.55 11.02
C ASP A 137 -14.84 8.12 9.64
N ILE A 138 -13.59 8.01 9.23
CA ILE A 138 -13.22 8.11 7.82
C ILE A 138 -13.13 6.71 7.21
N GLU A 139 -13.50 6.58 5.95
CA GLU A 139 -13.28 5.36 5.17
C GLU A 139 -12.08 5.55 4.24
N VAL A 140 -11.08 4.70 4.38
CA VAL A 140 -9.91 4.64 3.53
C VAL A 140 -10.04 3.40 2.64
N LYS A 141 -10.00 3.57 1.31
CA LYS A 141 -10.01 2.46 0.37
C LYS A 141 -8.68 2.36 -0.35
N LEU A 142 -8.25 1.13 -0.57
CA LEU A 142 -7.01 0.80 -1.24
C LEU A 142 -7.26 -0.30 -2.27
N LYS A 143 -6.79 -0.08 -3.49
CA LYS A 143 -6.52 -1.14 -4.45
C LYS A 143 -5.01 -1.35 -4.49
N ALA A 144 -4.57 -2.56 -4.14
CA ALA A 144 -3.16 -2.91 -4.10
C ALA A 144 -2.87 -4.05 -5.09
N ALA A 145 -1.71 -3.98 -5.75
CA ALA A 145 -1.20 -5.02 -6.62
C ALA A 145 0.26 -5.32 -6.27
N TRP A 146 0.61 -6.59 -6.25
CA TRP A 146 1.95 -7.05 -5.97
C TRP A 146 2.34 -8.22 -6.86
N LEU A 147 3.62 -8.34 -7.13
CA LEU A 147 4.20 -9.51 -7.76
C LEU A 147 4.79 -10.39 -6.65
N VAL A 148 4.28 -11.61 -6.52
CA VAL A 148 4.78 -12.58 -5.53
C VAL A 148 5.50 -13.70 -6.24
N CYS A 149 6.73 -14.01 -5.81
CA CYS A 149 7.60 -14.95 -6.50
C CYS A 149 8.24 -15.97 -5.56
N LYS A 150 8.52 -17.16 -6.11
CA LYS A 150 9.35 -18.21 -5.52
C LYS A 150 10.25 -18.81 -6.62
N ARG A 151 9.71 -19.68 -7.49
CA ARG A 151 10.33 -20.15 -8.74
C ARG A 151 9.72 -19.48 -9.96
N GLU A 152 8.48 -19.12 -9.84
CA GLU A 152 7.69 -18.37 -10.80
C GLU A 152 7.17 -17.09 -10.12
N CYS A 153 6.79 -16.11 -10.92
CA CYS A 153 6.24 -14.86 -10.45
C CYS A 153 4.77 -14.77 -10.82
N ILE A 154 3.93 -14.54 -9.84
CA ILE A 154 2.48 -14.50 -9.97
C ILE A 154 2.00 -13.11 -9.58
N PRO A 155 1.30 -12.39 -10.47
CA PRO A 155 0.64 -11.14 -10.11
C PRO A 155 -0.58 -11.46 -9.23
N GLU A 156 -0.68 -10.81 -8.10
CA GLU A 156 -1.82 -10.87 -7.19
C GLU A 156 -2.25 -9.45 -6.83
N GLU A 157 -3.53 -9.30 -6.47
CA GLU A 157 -4.12 -8.01 -6.11
C GLU A 157 -5.18 -8.15 -5.01
N GLY A 158 -5.53 -7.03 -4.38
CA GLY A 158 -6.62 -6.96 -3.41
C GLY A 158 -7.24 -5.58 -3.34
N GLU A 159 -8.53 -5.56 -3.01
CA GLU A 159 -9.28 -4.35 -2.71
C GLU A 159 -9.66 -4.33 -1.24
N PHE A 160 -9.34 -3.23 -0.58
CA PHE A 160 -9.47 -3.07 0.86
C PHE A 160 -10.30 -1.84 1.20
N ALA A 161 -11.01 -1.91 2.34
CA ALA A 161 -11.58 -0.74 2.98
C ALA A 161 -11.39 -0.85 4.49
N LEU A 162 -10.96 0.24 5.08
CA LEU A 162 -10.71 0.38 6.52
C LEU A 162 -11.41 1.62 7.02
N LYS A 163 -12.11 1.49 8.15
CA LYS A 163 -12.69 2.61 8.87
C LYS A 163 -11.77 3.03 10.00
N ILE A 164 -11.45 4.32 10.06
CA ILE A 164 -10.59 4.90 11.09
C ILE A 164 -11.43 5.91 11.87
N PRO A 165 -11.62 5.72 13.19
CA PRO A 165 -12.31 6.69 14.03
C PRO A 165 -11.66 8.07 13.99
N VAL A 166 -12.47 9.10 13.77
CA VAL A 166 -11.97 10.49 13.76
C VAL A 166 -11.62 10.92 15.18
N LYS A 167 -12.45 10.50 16.15
CA LYS A 167 -12.22 10.75 17.57
C LYS A 167 -11.77 9.46 18.27
N GLY A 168 -10.78 9.58 19.12
CA GLY A 168 -10.22 8.43 19.83
C GLY A 168 -8.91 7.94 19.22
N SER A 169 -8.37 6.88 19.77
CA SER A 169 -7.06 6.32 19.39
C SER A 169 -7.22 5.03 18.61
N THR A 170 -6.48 4.90 17.50
CA THR A 170 -6.29 3.66 16.75
C THR A 170 -4.83 3.26 16.91
N ALA A 171 -4.51 2.47 17.92
CA ALA A 171 -3.12 2.14 18.29
C ALA A 171 -2.81 0.63 18.33
N LEU A 172 -3.74 -0.23 17.94
CA LEU A 172 -3.55 -1.71 18.00
C LEU A 172 -2.28 -2.17 17.27
N ASN A 173 -1.90 -1.52 16.18
CA ASN A 173 -0.75 -1.88 15.35
C ASN A 173 0.49 -1.00 15.62
N ALA A 174 0.53 -0.26 16.73
CA ALA A 174 1.61 0.70 17.02
C ALA A 174 3.00 0.07 16.92
N SER A 175 3.21 -1.12 17.50
CA SER A 175 4.51 -1.81 17.47
C SER A 175 4.92 -2.23 16.06
N ALA A 176 3.98 -2.66 15.22
CA ALA A 176 4.28 -3.04 13.84
C ALA A 176 4.66 -1.81 12.99
N PHE A 177 3.94 -0.69 13.15
CA PHE A 177 4.30 0.58 12.51
C PHE A 177 5.67 1.07 12.98
N GLN A 178 5.92 1.08 14.29
CA GLN A 178 7.20 1.51 14.84
C GLN A 178 8.35 0.67 14.29
N ALA A 179 8.21 -0.67 14.29
CA ALA A 179 9.24 -1.57 13.76
C ALA A 179 9.51 -1.33 12.26
N ALA A 180 8.45 -1.10 11.46
CA ALA A 180 8.60 -0.84 10.04
C ALA A 180 9.27 0.53 9.77
N LEU A 181 8.94 1.56 10.56
CA LEU A 181 9.54 2.89 10.44
C LEU A 181 11.00 2.89 10.90
N ASP A 182 11.33 2.19 11.97
CA ASP A 182 12.72 2.04 12.46
C ASP A 182 13.61 1.25 11.49
N ALA A 183 12.99 0.35 10.71
CA ALA A 183 13.65 -0.44 9.67
C ALA A 183 13.87 0.33 8.36
N GLN A 184 13.55 1.61 8.26
CA GLN A 184 13.82 2.40 7.06
C GLN A 184 15.31 2.65 6.86
N PRO A 185 15.76 2.85 5.61
CA PRO A 185 17.10 3.36 5.34
C PRO A 185 17.31 4.68 6.08
N LYS A 186 18.32 4.72 6.93
CA LYS A 186 18.67 5.94 7.66
C LYS A 186 19.43 6.86 6.71
N ALA A 187 19.03 8.13 6.67
CA ALA A 187 19.82 9.15 5.98
C ALA A 187 21.22 9.19 6.62
N VAL A 188 22.23 9.06 5.80
CA VAL A 188 23.61 9.30 6.27
C VAL A 188 23.69 10.77 6.67
N ALA A 189 24.02 11.03 7.92
CA ALA A 189 24.19 12.40 8.42
C ALA A 189 25.17 13.12 7.50
N GLY A 190 24.71 14.17 6.80
CA GLY A 190 25.52 14.91 5.84
C GLY A 190 25.19 14.67 4.35
N ALA A 191 24.03 14.11 4.00
CA ALA A 191 23.60 13.97 2.59
C ALA A 191 23.43 15.33 1.84
N ALA A 192 23.46 16.45 2.55
CA ALA A 192 23.68 17.80 1.98
C ALA A 192 25.15 18.22 2.02
N GLY A 193 26.05 17.39 2.59
CA GLY A 193 27.49 17.55 2.66
C GLY A 193 28.07 16.22 3.13
N ALA A 194 29.13 15.75 2.49
CA ALA A 194 29.73 14.48 2.82
C ALA A 194 29.99 14.36 4.34
N THR A 195 29.64 13.21 4.92
CA THR A 195 30.10 12.87 6.29
C THR A 195 31.61 13.15 6.35
N PRO A 196 32.13 13.85 7.38
CA PRO A 196 33.57 14.08 7.50
C PRO A 196 34.33 12.77 7.32
N GLY A 197 35.23 12.71 6.34
CA GLY A 197 35.97 11.50 5.98
C GLY A 197 35.36 10.66 4.83
N SER A 198 34.15 10.97 4.36
CA SER A 198 33.63 10.40 3.11
C SER A 198 34.19 11.13 1.90
N SER A 199 34.56 10.41 0.84
CA SER A 199 35.06 10.99 -0.39
C SER A 199 34.65 10.21 -1.61
N VAL A 200 34.51 10.91 -2.74
CA VAL A 200 34.34 10.33 -4.06
C VAL A 200 35.55 10.73 -4.91
N THR A 201 36.23 9.77 -5.49
CA THR A 201 37.35 10.01 -6.41
C THR A 201 37.09 9.28 -7.72
N ILE A 202 37.47 9.91 -8.83
CA ILE A 202 37.43 9.31 -10.16
C ILE A 202 38.86 8.92 -10.52
N ASP A 203 39.06 7.65 -10.85
CA ASP A 203 40.36 7.09 -11.23
C ASP A 203 40.20 6.37 -12.58
N GLY A 204 40.51 7.06 -13.65
CA GLY A 204 40.24 6.60 -15.01
C GLY A 204 38.73 6.40 -15.26
N THR A 205 38.29 5.16 -15.50
CA THR A 205 36.90 4.77 -15.69
C THR A 205 36.22 4.30 -14.38
N ALA A 206 36.95 4.27 -13.27
CA ALA A 206 36.43 3.80 -11.98
C ALA A 206 36.03 4.97 -11.07
N ILE A 207 34.90 4.83 -10.42
CA ILE A 207 34.46 5.72 -9.33
C ILE A 207 34.75 5.01 -8.01
N LYS A 208 35.63 5.60 -7.19
CA LYS A 208 35.95 5.12 -5.84
C LYS A 208 35.13 5.94 -4.84
N LEU A 209 34.27 5.28 -4.10
CA LEU A 209 33.48 5.85 -3.02
C LEU A 209 34.04 5.38 -1.68
N LYS A 210 34.50 6.31 -0.86
CA LYS A 210 34.82 6.07 0.55
C LYS A 210 33.69 6.62 1.38
N VAL A 211 33.03 5.77 2.17
CA VAL A 211 31.99 6.15 3.12
C VAL A 211 32.55 5.99 4.51
N ALA A 212 32.60 7.09 5.28
CA ALA A 212 32.91 7.04 6.71
C ALA A 212 31.60 6.70 7.44
N GLY A 213 31.61 5.65 8.25
CA GLY A 213 30.52 5.21 9.13
C GLY A 213 30.68 5.74 10.54
#